data_73549ab52e29b44e0de41b806e55c02f
#
_entry.id   73549ab52e29b44e0de41b806e55c02f
#
_cell.length_a   1.000
_cell.length_b   1.000
_cell.length_c   1.000
_cell.angle_alpha   90.00
_cell.angle_beta   90.00
_cell.angle_gamma   90.00
#
_symmetry.space_group_name_H-M   'P 1'
#
loop_
_entity.id
_entity.type
_entity.pdbx_description
1 polymer ?
#
loop_
_entity_poly.entity_id
_entity_poly.type
_entity_poly.pdbx_seq_one_letter_code
_entity_poly.pdbx_strand_id
1 'polypeptide(L)'
;MGDNQASCDLFYPFIEECLRYIKANTEDEWDKGDSEGGMLTINRGIQAIIRVINDIVNLLIERHEISPKTQPTDQIVQAVTFYLDPLNDYLNNLTSEQRKDVRNYFGSGGDKRFWRAFQRAIADARPDFSPEGMREFWADEAKAYNNESIQLLRDIERIVKEIIADRLETQYGKNWVIQGLPRTIYDRAKNEADDQNYEAVRNGAAEGNVTIWECVTLAECKTIATSGNHWSTLFDDVLTRPEERGQAGTKEVKTSWLQTLNAVSNKLTKPSYSVSTKEFELIKSIYEWLAKQ
;
A
#
# COMPACT_ATOMS: atom_id res chain seq x y z
N MET A 1 -0.08 -18.67 -44.53
CA MET A 1 -0.68 -19.61 -43.53
C MET A 1 0.34 -20.66 -43.03
N GLY A 2 1.46 -20.92 -43.73
CA GLY A 2 2.47 -21.90 -43.29
C GLY A 2 3.32 -21.47 -42.07
N ASP A 3 3.57 -20.18 -41.89
CA ASP A 3 4.45 -19.66 -40.80
C ASP A 3 3.85 -19.80 -39.40
N ASN A 4 2.54 -19.71 -39.25
CA ASN A 4 1.90 -19.80 -37.94
C ASN A 4 1.96 -21.21 -37.35
N GLN A 5 1.77 -22.25 -38.13
CA GLN A 5 1.83 -23.64 -37.68
C GLN A 5 3.25 -24.02 -37.26
N ALA A 6 4.24 -23.69 -38.09
CA ALA A 6 5.65 -23.95 -37.79
C ALA A 6 6.09 -23.20 -36.49
N SER A 7 5.59 -21.99 -36.27
CA SER A 7 5.85 -21.25 -35.03
C SER A 7 5.18 -21.92 -33.82
N CYS A 8 3.94 -22.39 -33.95
CA CYS A 8 3.26 -23.13 -32.89
C CYS A 8 3.99 -24.43 -32.54
N ASP A 9 4.44 -25.19 -33.56
CA ASP A 9 5.14 -26.45 -33.36
C ASP A 9 6.51 -26.27 -32.66
N LEU A 10 7.12 -25.10 -32.81
CA LEU A 10 8.38 -24.75 -32.13
C LEU A 10 8.15 -24.24 -30.69
N PHE A 11 7.17 -23.37 -30.51
CA PHE A 11 6.95 -22.71 -29.21
C PHE A 11 6.17 -23.57 -28.23
N TYR A 12 5.26 -24.41 -28.69
CA TYR A 12 4.42 -25.21 -27.79
C TYR A 12 5.23 -26.15 -26.88
N PRO A 13 6.18 -26.96 -27.39
CA PRO A 13 7.00 -27.80 -26.50
C PRO A 13 7.83 -27.00 -25.51
N PHE A 14 8.35 -25.85 -25.92
CA PHE A 14 9.13 -24.98 -25.04
C PHE A 14 8.28 -24.42 -23.89
N ILE A 15 7.10 -23.86 -24.18
CA ILE A 15 6.20 -23.35 -23.16
C ILE A 15 5.70 -24.48 -22.24
N GLU A 16 5.37 -25.64 -22.81
CA GLU A 16 4.96 -26.81 -22.05
C GLU A 16 6.02 -27.23 -21.02
N GLU A 17 7.30 -27.29 -21.42
CA GLU A 17 8.40 -27.64 -20.51
C GLU A 17 8.60 -26.58 -19.42
N CYS A 18 8.53 -25.29 -19.75
CA CYS A 18 8.60 -24.22 -18.76
C CYS A 18 7.43 -24.30 -17.73
N LEU A 19 6.21 -24.54 -18.20
CA LEU A 19 5.04 -24.71 -17.30
C LEU A 19 5.14 -25.98 -16.47
N ARG A 20 5.65 -27.07 -17.03
CA ARG A 20 5.91 -28.34 -16.31
C ARG A 20 6.95 -28.12 -15.21
N TYR A 21 8.00 -27.35 -15.49
CA TYR A 21 9.00 -26.97 -14.49
C TYR A 21 8.39 -26.16 -13.34
N ILE A 22 7.59 -25.14 -13.63
CA ILE A 22 6.90 -24.35 -12.61
C ILE A 22 5.98 -25.25 -11.78
N LYS A 23 5.16 -26.09 -12.43
CA LYS A 23 4.26 -27.03 -11.74
C LYS A 23 5.03 -27.94 -10.79
N ALA A 24 6.14 -28.52 -11.24
CA ALA A 24 6.93 -29.43 -10.40
C ALA A 24 7.57 -28.76 -9.18
N ASN A 25 7.78 -27.43 -9.22
CA ASN A 25 8.38 -26.67 -8.14
C ASN A 25 7.38 -25.84 -7.31
N THR A 26 6.09 -25.82 -7.70
CA THR A 26 5.01 -25.07 -7.02
C THR A 26 3.72 -25.89 -6.96
N GLU A 27 3.81 -27.19 -6.66
CA GLU A 27 2.69 -28.14 -6.76
C GLU A 27 1.49 -27.67 -5.93
N ASP A 28 1.69 -27.29 -4.68
CA ASP A 28 0.63 -26.79 -3.80
C ASP A 28 -0.07 -25.54 -4.34
N GLU A 29 0.69 -24.63 -4.98
CA GLU A 29 0.13 -23.42 -5.57
C GLU A 29 -0.56 -23.70 -6.89
N TRP A 30 -0.01 -24.63 -7.67
CA TRP A 30 -0.58 -25.03 -8.95
C TRP A 30 -1.95 -25.67 -8.78
N ASP A 31 -2.10 -26.52 -7.79
CA ASP A 31 -3.33 -27.31 -7.56
C ASP A 31 -4.45 -26.54 -6.83
N LYS A 32 -4.13 -25.41 -6.19
CA LYS A 32 -5.16 -24.58 -5.48
C LYS A 32 -6.30 -24.08 -6.36
N GLY A 33 -6.03 -23.78 -7.62
CA GLY A 33 -7.05 -23.21 -8.50
C GLY A 33 -7.64 -21.88 -8.01
N ASP A 34 -8.73 -21.44 -8.61
CA ASP A 34 -9.40 -20.17 -8.27
C ASP A 34 -10.15 -20.24 -6.93
N SER A 35 -10.80 -21.37 -6.64
CA SER A 35 -11.63 -21.58 -5.46
C SER A 35 -10.86 -21.52 -4.13
N GLU A 36 -9.59 -21.92 -4.15
CA GLU A 36 -8.71 -21.94 -2.97
C GLU A 36 -7.78 -20.74 -2.89
N GLY A 37 -8.00 -19.74 -3.74
CA GLY A 37 -7.19 -18.53 -3.74
C GLY A 37 -5.84 -18.69 -4.42
N GLY A 38 -5.65 -19.71 -5.27
CA GLY A 38 -4.44 -19.90 -6.07
C GLY A 38 -4.21 -18.77 -7.06
N MET A 39 -2.96 -18.56 -7.45
CA MET A 39 -2.56 -17.48 -8.36
C MET A 39 -2.12 -17.98 -9.73
N LEU A 40 -1.64 -19.22 -9.83
CA LEU A 40 -1.01 -19.72 -11.04
C LEU A 40 -2.01 -20.17 -12.11
N THR A 41 -2.98 -20.99 -11.74
CA THR A 41 -3.88 -21.67 -12.69
C THR A 41 -5.14 -20.89 -13.04
N ILE A 42 -5.23 -19.63 -12.62
CA ILE A 42 -6.24 -18.68 -13.10
C ILE A 42 -5.74 -18.00 -14.40
N ASN A 43 -6.67 -17.50 -15.22
CA ASN A 43 -6.34 -16.87 -16.50
C ASN A 43 -5.26 -15.79 -16.39
N ARG A 44 -5.33 -14.94 -15.37
CA ARG A 44 -4.35 -13.87 -15.11
C ARG A 44 -2.97 -14.43 -14.76
N GLY A 45 -2.93 -15.49 -13.96
CA GLY A 45 -1.71 -16.17 -13.56
C GLY A 45 -0.98 -16.79 -14.74
N ILE A 46 -1.69 -17.58 -15.55
CA ILE A 46 -1.13 -18.19 -16.76
C ILE A 46 -0.62 -17.12 -17.74
N GLN A 47 -1.39 -16.06 -17.97
CA GLN A 47 -0.95 -14.95 -18.83
C GLN A 47 0.29 -14.25 -18.28
N ALA A 48 0.38 -14.03 -16.98
CA ALA A 48 1.52 -13.42 -16.35
C ALA A 48 2.78 -14.29 -16.48
N ILE A 49 2.64 -15.61 -16.27
CA ILE A 49 3.75 -16.57 -16.47
C ILE A 49 4.26 -16.53 -17.90
N ILE A 50 3.37 -16.63 -18.90
CA ILE A 50 3.76 -16.61 -20.30
C ILE A 50 4.50 -15.31 -20.66
N ARG A 51 4.02 -14.16 -20.15
CA ARG A 51 4.69 -12.88 -20.35
C ARG A 51 6.06 -12.83 -19.70
N VAL A 52 6.20 -13.33 -18.47
CA VAL A 52 7.50 -13.39 -17.78
C VAL A 52 8.48 -14.31 -18.50
N ILE A 53 8.03 -15.47 -18.97
CA ILE A 53 8.87 -16.36 -19.79
C ILE A 53 9.36 -15.62 -21.04
N ASN A 54 8.48 -14.88 -21.72
CA ASN A 54 8.86 -14.06 -22.87
C ASN A 54 9.89 -12.98 -22.50
N ASP A 55 9.74 -12.30 -21.37
CA ASP A 55 10.70 -11.29 -20.90
C ASP A 55 12.08 -11.90 -20.63
N ILE A 56 12.11 -13.11 -20.02
CA ILE A 56 13.35 -13.85 -19.78
C ILE A 56 14.01 -14.25 -21.11
N VAL A 57 13.24 -14.78 -22.04
CA VAL A 57 13.74 -15.18 -23.37
C VAL A 57 14.35 -13.98 -24.10
N ASN A 58 13.66 -12.83 -24.09
CA ASN A 58 14.17 -11.60 -24.70
C ASN A 58 15.49 -11.16 -24.07
N LEU A 59 15.59 -11.16 -22.73
CA LEU A 59 16.83 -10.85 -22.03
C LEU A 59 17.98 -11.77 -22.46
N LEU A 60 17.72 -13.08 -22.51
CA LEU A 60 18.74 -14.06 -22.87
C LEU A 60 19.17 -13.95 -24.35
N ILE A 61 18.25 -13.60 -25.25
CA ILE A 61 18.56 -13.30 -26.65
C ILE A 61 19.42 -12.04 -26.78
N GLU A 62 19.05 -10.95 -26.08
CA GLU A 62 19.80 -9.71 -26.07
C GLU A 62 21.25 -9.88 -25.58
N ARG A 63 21.45 -10.81 -24.65
CA ARG A 63 22.76 -11.15 -24.10
C ARG A 63 23.52 -12.17 -24.92
N HIS A 64 22.95 -12.66 -26.00
CA HIS A 64 23.52 -13.76 -26.81
C HIS A 64 23.75 -15.06 -26.02
N GLU A 65 23.01 -15.29 -24.94
CA GLU A 65 23.09 -16.50 -24.13
C GLU A 65 22.26 -17.65 -24.69
N ILE A 66 21.19 -17.32 -25.46
CA ILE A 66 20.39 -18.28 -26.19
C ILE A 66 20.19 -17.86 -27.65
N SER A 67 19.99 -18.87 -28.51
CA SER A 67 19.67 -18.71 -29.93
C SER A 67 18.52 -19.64 -30.32
N PRO A 68 17.23 -19.19 -30.20
CA PRO A 68 16.07 -20.06 -30.42
C PRO A 68 15.98 -20.74 -31.76
N LYS A 69 16.68 -20.22 -32.81
CA LYS A 69 16.69 -20.80 -34.16
C LYS A 69 17.67 -21.93 -34.32
N THR A 70 18.70 -22.03 -33.50
CA THR A 70 19.83 -22.94 -33.69
C THR A 70 20.14 -23.81 -32.50
N GLN A 71 19.63 -23.43 -31.31
CA GLN A 71 19.90 -24.11 -30.05
C GLN A 71 18.78 -25.11 -29.74
N PRO A 72 19.11 -26.30 -29.17
CA PRO A 72 18.12 -27.27 -28.71
C PRO A 72 17.19 -26.69 -27.65
N THR A 73 15.93 -27.08 -27.67
CA THR A 73 14.90 -26.56 -26.75
C THR A 73 15.22 -26.80 -25.27
N ASP A 74 15.78 -27.95 -24.92
CA ASP A 74 16.17 -28.31 -23.55
C ASP A 74 17.21 -27.35 -22.96
N GLN A 75 18.18 -26.91 -23.77
CA GLN A 75 19.18 -25.93 -23.35
C GLN A 75 18.57 -24.55 -23.13
N ILE A 76 17.61 -24.15 -23.96
CA ILE A 76 16.88 -22.89 -23.79
C ILE A 76 16.04 -22.95 -22.52
N VAL A 77 15.33 -24.06 -22.29
CA VAL A 77 14.55 -24.28 -21.06
C VAL A 77 15.46 -24.19 -19.82
N GLN A 78 16.63 -24.82 -19.84
CA GLN A 78 17.59 -24.76 -18.74
C GLN A 78 18.04 -23.32 -18.42
N ALA A 79 18.29 -22.50 -19.43
CA ALA A 79 18.65 -21.11 -19.24
C ALA A 79 17.48 -20.29 -18.67
N VAL A 80 16.26 -20.55 -19.12
CA VAL A 80 15.04 -19.87 -18.63
C VAL A 80 14.71 -20.28 -17.19
N THR A 81 14.84 -21.55 -16.83
CA THR A 81 14.53 -22.04 -15.47
C THR A 81 15.39 -21.41 -14.41
N PHE A 82 16.63 -21.03 -14.72
CA PHE A 82 17.49 -20.26 -13.80
C PHE A 82 16.83 -18.94 -13.31
N TYR A 83 16.06 -18.28 -14.20
CA TYR A 83 15.31 -17.07 -13.83
C TYR A 83 13.92 -17.38 -13.25
N LEU A 84 13.38 -18.59 -13.48
CA LEU A 84 12.09 -18.99 -12.89
C LEU A 84 12.22 -19.46 -11.44
N ASP A 85 13.39 -19.88 -10.98
CA ASP A 85 13.61 -20.32 -9.59
C ASP A 85 13.16 -19.30 -8.55
N PRO A 86 13.55 -18.01 -8.64
CA PRO A 86 13.06 -17.00 -7.68
C PRO A 86 11.55 -16.80 -7.73
N LEU A 87 10.92 -16.98 -8.88
CA LEU A 87 9.46 -16.92 -8.99
C LEU A 87 8.81 -18.10 -8.27
N ASN A 88 9.36 -19.32 -8.40
CA ASN A 88 8.88 -20.49 -7.68
C ASN A 88 9.01 -20.29 -6.16
N ASP A 89 10.14 -19.77 -5.70
CA ASP A 89 10.37 -19.45 -4.28
C ASP A 89 9.35 -18.40 -3.78
N TYR A 90 9.11 -17.36 -4.55
CA TYR A 90 8.10 -16.34 -4.24
C TYR A 90 6.70 -16.93 -4.09
N LEU A 91 6.29 -17.77 -5.04
CA LEU A 91 4.97 -18.40 -5.07
C LEU A 91 4.76 -19.37 -3.90
N ASN A 92 5.77 -20.14 -3.56
CA ASN A 92 5.74 -21.07 -2.42
C ASN A 92 5.69 -20.36 -1.06
N ASN A 93 6.26 -19.17 -0.95
CA ASN A 93 6.34 -18.40 0.29
C ASN A 93 5.28 -17.29 0.42
N LEU A 94 4.32 -17.19 -0.52
CA LEU A 94 3.26 -16.19 -0.48
C LEU A 94 2.38 -16.33 0.76
N THR A 95 2.30 -15.27 1.54
CA THR A 95 1.32 -15.16 2.63
C THR A 95 -0.10 -14.98 2.08
N SER A 96 -1.10 -15.29 2.90
CA SER A 96 -2.52 -15.06 2.53
C SER A 96 -2.81 -13.58 2.26
N GLU A 97 -2.11 -12.66 2.92
CA GLU A 97 -2.22 -11.21 2.73
C GLU A 97 -1.66 -10.81 1.35
N GLN A 98 -0.44 -11.24 1.04
CA GLN A 98 0.19 -10.98 -0.26
C GLN A 98 -0.63 -11.54 -1.44
N ARG A 99 -1.25 -12.73 -1.26
CA ARG A 99 -2.17 -13.29 -2.26
C ARG A 99 -3.36 -12.37 -2.53
N LYS A 100 -4.00 -11.90 -1.45
CA LYS A 100 -5.13 -10.98 -1.56
C LYS A 100 -4.74 -9.70 -2.27
N ASP A 101 -3.58 -9.14 -1.97
CA ASP A 101 -3.07 -7.91 -2.58
C ASP A 101 -2.92 -8.03 -4.09
N VAL A 102 -2.38 -9.16 -4.57
CA VAL A 102 -2.20 -9.38 -6.00
C VAL A 102 -3.51 -9.75 -6.68
N ARG A 103 -4.36 -10.57 -6.04
CA ARG A 103 -5.64 -11.05 -6.63
C ARG A 103 -6.73 -10.00 -6.67
N ASN A 104 -6.84 -9.17 -5.63
CA ASN A 104 -7.97 -8.25 -5.47
C ASN A 104 -7.83 -6.95 -6.28
N TYR A 105 -6.82 -6.86 -7.11
CA TYR A 105 -6.68 -5.72 -7.99
C TYR A 105 -7.70 -5.80 -9.13
N PHE A 106 -8.89 -5.24 -8.88
CA PHE A 106 -9.99 -5.21 -9.84
C PHE A 106 -9.83 -4.00 -10.78
N GLY A 107 -9.85 -4.26 -12.08
CA GLY A 107 -9.80 -3.25 -13.12
C GLY A 107 -8.88 -3.64 -14.27
N SER A 108 -8.82 -2.80 -15.31
CA SER A 108 -7.97 -3.01 -16.49
C SER A 108 -6.46 -3.08 -16.20
N GLY A 109 -6.04 -2.73 -14.98
CA GLY A 109 -4.66 -2.84 -14.50
C GLY A 109 -4.31 -4.17 -13.82
N GLY A 110 -5.30 -5.03 -13.50
CA GLY A 110 -5.06 -6.25 -12.73
C GLY A 110 -4.11 -7.24 -13.39
N ASP A 111 -4.26 -7.47 -14.70
CA ASP A 111 -3.39 -8.37 -15.46
C ASP A 111 -1.94 -7.86 -15.52
N LYS A 112 -1.79 -6.54 -15.67
CA LYS A 112 -0.47 -5.89 -15.66
C LYS A 112 0.19 -6.04 -14.29
N ARG A 113 -0.56 -5.92 -13.19
CA ARG A 113 -0.03 -6.04 -11.83
C ARG A 113 0.46 -7.46 -11.51
N PHE A 114 -0.27 -8.50 -11.92
CA PHE A 114 0.18 -9.90 -11.80
C PHE A 114 1.53 -10.11 -12.46
N TRP A 115 1.62 -9.75 -13.74
CA TRP A 115 2.85 -9.84 -14.52
C TRP A 115 4.00 -9.06 -13.87
N ARG A 116 3.77 -7.80 -13.46
CA ARG A 116 4.79 -6.96 -12.81
C ARG A 116 5.20 -7.49 -11.42
N ALA A 117 4.30 -8.11 -10.68
CA ALA A 117 4.64 -8.78 -9.42
C ALA A 117 5.59 -9.96 -9.63
N PHE A 118 5.34 -10.78 -10.66
CA PHE A 118 6.21 -11.89 -11.02
C PHE A 118 7.58 -11.42 -11.54
N GLN A 119 7.61 -10.37 -12.36
CA GLN A 119 8.86 -9.74 -12.77
C GLN A 119 9.68 -9.24 -11.57
N ARG A 120 9.02 -8.60 -10.60
CA ARG A 120 9.67 -8.09 -9.40
C ARG A 120 10.26 -9.20 -8.54
N ALA A 121 9.55 -10.31 -8.36
CA ALA A 121 10.03 -11.46 -7.61
C ALA A 121 11.34 -12.01 -8.21
N ILE A 122 11.45 -12.03 -9.53
CA ILE A 122 12.68 -12.43 -10.23
C ILE A 122 13.77 -11.36 -10.06
N ALA A 123 13.44 -10.09 -10.28
CA ALA A 123 14.41 -8.98 -10.22
C ALA A 123 15.03 -8.80 -8.83
N ASP A 124 14.27 -9.06 -7.76
CA ASP A 124 14.76 -8.98 -6.37
C ASP A 124 15.88 -10.00 -6.10
N ALA A 125 15.83 -11.17 -6.73
CA ALA A 125 16.87 -12.22 -6.63
C ALA A 125 17.89 -12.18 -7.77
N ARG A 126 17.52 -11.61 -8.92
CA ARG A 126 18.33 -11.49 -10.13
C ARG A 126 18.32 -10.04 -10.61
N PRO A 127 19.18 -9.16 -10.06
CA PRO A 127 19.15 -7.72 -10.37
C PRO A 127 19.45 -7.39 -11.84
N ASP A 128 20.01 -8.33 -12.56
CA ASP A 128 20.27 -8.28 -14.00
C ASP A 128 19.00 -8.48 -14.84
N PHE A 129 17.93 -9.03 -14.27
CA PHE A 129 16.61 -9.10 -14.89
C PHE A 129 15.85 -7.80 -14.62
N SER A 130 15.87 -6.89 -15.60
CA SER A 130 15.22 -5.57 -15.49
C SER A 130 14.39 -5.28 -16.76
N PRO A 131 13.24 -5.95 -16.93
CA PRO A 131 12.39 -5.75 -18.11
C PRO A 131 11.93 -4.30 -18.25
N GLU A 132 11.76 -3.86 -19.50
CA GLU A 132 11.31 -2.50 -19.80
C GLU A 132 10.00 -2.15 -19.10
N GLY A 133 9.93 -0.93 -18.56
CA GLY A 133 8.75 -0.38 -17.91
C GLY A 133 8.39 -1.03 -16.57
N MET A 134 9.19 -1.96 -16.02
CA MET A 134 8.94 -2.54 -14.70
C MET A 134 9.19 -1.52 -13.58
N ARG A 135 10.32 -0.83 -13.64
CA ARG A 135 10.71 0.18 -12.61
C ARG A 135 9.76 1.37 -12.62
N GLU A 136 9.40 1.83 -13.79
CA GLU A 136 8.45 2.93 -14.00
C GLU A 136 7.08 2.57 -13.44
N PHE A 137 6.60 1.35 -13.71
CA PHE A 137 5.33 0.88 -13.18
C PHE A 137 5.28 0.93 -11.64
N TRP A 138 6.31 0.41 -10.97
CA TRP A 138 6.36 0.43 -9.51
C TRP A 138 6.56 1.83 -8.92
N ALA A 139 7.30 2.69 -9.61
CA ALA A 139 7.43 4.10 -9.22
C ALA A 139 6.10 4.85 -9.35
N ASP A 140 5.34 4.62 -10.42
CA ASP A 140 4.02 5.24 -10.63
C ASP A 140 2.99 4.73 -9.60
N GLU A 141 3.01 3.42 -9.30
CA GLU A 141 2.15 2.87 -8.24
C GLU A 141 2.49 3.46 -6.87
N ALA A 142 3.76 3.51 -6.51
CA ALA A 142 4.20 4.11 -5.26
C ALA A 142 3.76 5.57 -5.14
N LYS A 143 3.85 6.33 -6.23
CA LYS A 143 3.39 7.72 -6.29
C LYS A 143 1.87 7.83 -6.15
N ALA A 144 1.10 6.93 -6.77
CA ALA A 144 -0.35 6.88 -6.66
C ALA A 144 -0.77 6.58 -5.21
N TYR A 145 -0.17 5.58 -4.57
CA TYR A 145 -0.43 5.28 -3.16
C TYR A 145 -0.09 6.44 -2.23
N ASN A 146 1.04 7.12 -2.45
CA ASN A 146 1.41 8.28 -1.65
C ASN A 146 0.37 9.40 -1.78
N ASN A 147 -0.06 9.73 -2.99
CA ASN A 147 -1.04 10.80 -3.23
C ASN A 147 -2.40 10.49 -2.58
N GLU A 148 -2.90 9.26 -2.76
CA GLU A 148 -4.15 8.83 -2.13
C GLU A 148 -4.04 8.79 -0.61
N SER A 149 -2.92 8.29 -0.06
CA SER A 149 -2.66 8.30 1.38
C SER A 149 -2.63 9.70 1.97
N ILE A 150 -2.01 10.67 1.29
CA ILE A 150 -1.99 12.07 1.73
C ILE A 150 -3.43 12.61 1.82
N GLN A 151 -4.25 12.32 0.82
CA GLN A 151 -5.64 12.79 0.81
C GLN A 151 -6.46 12.14 1.94
N LEU A 152 -6.37 10.82 2.08
CA LEU A 152 -7.05 10.08 3.15
C LEU A 152 -6.62 10.54 4.55
N LEU A 153 -5.33 10.79 4.76
CA LEU A 153 -4.81 11.28 6.04
C LEU A 153 -5.34 12.69 6.37
N ARG A 154 -5.46 13.57 5.39
CA ARG A 154 -6.08 14.90 5.57
C ARG A 154 -7.55 14.78 5.94
N ASP A 155 -8.28 13.90 5.26
CA ASP A 155 -9.69 13.67 5.56
C ASP A 155 -9.88 13.05 6.95
N ILE A 156 -9.04 12.09 7.34
CA ILE A 156 -9.01 11.52 8.69
C ILE A 156 -8.75 12.61 9.73
N GLU A 157 -7.73 13.44 9.51
CA GLU A 157 -7.40 14.53 10.45
C GLU A 157 -8.59 15.49 10.63
N ARG A 158 -9.24 15.86 9.53
CA ARG A 158 -10.44 16.71 9.54
C ARG A 158 -11.56 16.06 10.36
N ILE A 159 -11.90 14.79 10.07
CA ILE A 159 -12.98 14.07 10.78
C ILE A 159 -12.66 13.94 12.28
N VAL A 160 -11.43 13.55 12.63
CA VAL A 160 -11.01 13.44 14.03
C VAL A 160 -11.10 14.77 14.74
N LYS A 161 -10.66 15.86 14.10
CA LYS A 161 -10.78 17.20 14.67
C LYS A 161 -12.24 17.63 14.85
N GLU A 162 -13.11 17.34 13.90
CA GLU A 162 -14.55 17.61 14.00
C GLU A 162 -15.18 16.86 15.17
N ILE A 163 -14.90 15.55 15.32
CA ILE A 163 -15.40 14.74 16.44
C ILE A 163 -14.93 15.30 17.78
N ILE A 164 -13.65 15.66 17.90
CA ILE A 164 -13.09 16.16 19.18
C ILE A 164 -13.67 17.53 19.49
N ALA A 165 -13.76 18.43 18.51
CA ALA A 165 -14.32 19.77 18.73
C ALA A 165 -15.78 19.69 19.17
N ASP A 166 -16.62 18.90 18.49
CA ASP A 166 -18.03 18.72 18.81
C ASP A 166 -18.24 18.22 20.25
N ARG A 167 -17.48 17.21 20.65
CA ARG A 167 -17.55 16.65 22.02
C ARG A 167 -17.07 17.63 23.09
N LEU A 168 -15.97 18.35 22.83
CA LEU A 168 -15.46 19.36 23.76
C LEU A 168 -16.38 20.57 23.83
N GLU A 169 -16.94 21.03 22.72
CA GLU A 169 -17.88 22.14 22.69
C GLU A 169 -19.18 21.77 23.42
N THR A 170 -19.68 20.57 23.23
CA THR A 170 -20.83 20.06 24.00
C THR A 170 -20.56 20.05 25.49
N GLN A 171 -19.36 19.68 25.94
CA GLN A 171 -18.98 19.57 27.35
C GLN A 171 -18.69 20.92 28.00
N TYR A 172 -17.98 21.82 27.29
CA TYR A 172 -17.42 23.05 27.85
C TYR A 172 -18.01 24.35 27.26
N GLY A 173 -18.93 24.24 26.30
CA GLY A 173 -19.54 25.37 25.63
C GLY A 173 -18.52 26.25 24.90
N LYS A 174 -18.76 27.55 24.82
CA LYS A 174 -17.92 28.51 24.10
C LYS A 174 -16.44 28.56 24.53
N ASN A 175 -16.13 28.10 25.72
CA ASN A 175 -14.77 28.12 26.27
C ASN A 175 -14.02 26.79 26.06
N TRP A 176 -14.51 25.90 25.21
CA TRP A 176 -14.00 24.57 25.03
C TRP A 176 -12.50 24.50 24.62
N VAL A 177 -12.01 25.46 23.83
CA VAL A 177 -10.59 25.52 23.46
C VAL A 177 -9.70 25.74 24.71
N ILE A 178 -10.15 26.58 25.67
CA ILE A 178 -9.36 26.88 26.87
C ILE A 178 -9.50 25.76 27.90
N GLN A 179 -10.70 25.19 28.06
CA GLN A 179 -11.00 24.23 29.12
C GLN A 179 -10.73 22.78 28.70
N GLY A 180 -10.91 22.46 27.42
CA GLY A 180 -10.77 21.12 26.86
C GLY A 180 -9.36 20.76 26.42
N LEU A 181 -8.50 21.75 26.10
CA LEU A 181 -7.14 21.46 25.69
C LEU A 181 -6.17 21.43 26.90
N PRO A 182 -5.24 20.45 26.95
CA PRO A 182 -4.11 20.52 27.85
C PRO A 182 -3.32 21.81 27.66
N ARG A 183 -2.89 22.44 28.77
CA ARG A 183 -2.21 23.75 28.74
C ARG A 183 -1.06 23.83 27.76
N THR A 184 -0.23 22.80 27.71
CA THR A 184 0.94 22.74 26.80
C THR A 184 0.53 22.76 25.34
N ILE A 185 -0.56 22.08 24.95
CA ILE A 185 -1.09 22.07 23.60
C ILE A 185 -1.69 23.44 23.26
N TYR A 186 -2.49 23.99 24.18
CA TYR A 186 -3.08 25.30 24.01
C TYR A 186 -2.01 26.39 23.77
N ASP A 187 -0.99 26.45 24.65
CA ASP A 187 0.04 27.49 24.57
C ASP A 187 0.86 27.34 23.26
N ARG A 188 1.20 26.11 22.85
CA ARG A 188 1.90 25.85 21.57
C ARG A 188 1.05 26.26 20.37
N ALA A 189 -0.20 25.77 20.31
CA ALA A 189 -1.10 26.03 19.19
C ALA A 189 -1.46 27.51 19.07
N LYS A 190 -1.58 28.20 20.22
CA LYS A 190 -1.81 29.65 20.26
C LYS A 190 -0.64 30.40 19.64
N ASN A 191 0.60 30.09 20.06
CA ASN A 191 1.78 30.76 19.52
C ASN A 191 1.88 30.53 17.99
N GLU A 192 1.61 29.32 17.52
CA GLU A 192 1.62 29.01 16.09
C GLU A 192 0.53 29.77 15.32
N ALA A 193 -0.68 29.87 15.87
CA ALA A 193 -1.75 30.66 15.26
C ALA A 193 -1.41 32.15 15.20
N ASP A 194 -0.86 32.69 16.31
CA ASP A 194 -0.41 34.09 16.38
C ASP A 194 0.69 34.36 15.33
N ASP A 195 1.67 33.47 15.18
CA ASP A 195 2.74 33.59 14.18
C ASP A 195 2.21 33.53 12.74
N GLN A 196 1.33 32.56 12.44
CA GLN A 196 0.72 32.43 11.11
C GLN A 196 -0.13 33.67 10.77
N ASN A 197 -0.91 34.17 11.70
CA ASN A 197 -1.73 35.35 11.52
C ASN A 197 -0.87 36.60 11.30
N TYR A 198 0.23 36.74 12.06
CA TYR A 198 1.19 37.83 11.86
C TYR A 198 1.81 37.80 10.45
N GLU A 199 2.27 36.63 9.99
CA GLU A 199 2.84 36.49 8.66
C GLU A 199 1.80 36.70 7.55
N ALA A 200 0.55 36.28 7.72
CA ALA A 200 -0.53 36.53 6.77
C ALA A 200 -0.75 38.05 6.58
N VAL A 201 -0.85 38.82 7.68
CA VAL A 201 -0.99 40.28 7.63
C VAL A 201 0.24 40.94 7.01
N ARG A 202 1.45 40.50 7.37
CA ARG A 202 2.70 41.00 6.80
C ARG A 202 2.77 40.77 5.28
N ASN A 203 2.19 39.69 4.79
CA ASN A 203 2.12 39.36 3.37
C ASN A 203 0.90 40.00 2.64
N GLY A 204 0.19 40.91 3.29
CA GLY A 204 -0.87 41.73 2.68
C GLY A 204 -2.29 41.22 2.89
N ALA A 205 -2.52 40.24 3.74
CA ALA A 205 -3.89 39.88 4.16
C ALA A 205 -4.48 41.01 5.04
N ALA A 206 -5.76 41.27 4.93
CA ALA A 206 -6.44 42.28 5.75
C ALA A 206 -6.47 41.88 7.23
N GLU A 207 -6.66 40.60 7.51
CA GLU A 207 -6.65 39.98 8.86
C GLU A 207 -6.09 38.57 8.79
N GLY A 208 -5.51 38.09 9.90
CA GLY A 208 -5.17 36.69 10.07
C GLY A 208 -6.37 35.94 10.64
N ASN A 209 -6.74 34.82 10.01
CA ASN A 209 -7.95 34.05 10.35
C ASN A 209 -7.65 32.67 10.90
N VAL A 210 -6.39 32.30 11.13
CA VAL A 210 -5.99 31.00 11.66
C VAL A 210 -6.38 30.91 13.14
N THR A 211 -7.16 29.90 13.49
CA THR A 211 -7.60 29.64 14.87
C THR A 211 -6.61 28.76 15.62
N ILE A 212 -6.64 28.80 16.95
CA ILE A 212 -5.85 27.90 17.80
C ILE A 212 -6.13 26.43 17.47
N TRP A 213 -7.38 26.10 17.21
CA TRP A 213 -7.78 24.73 16.91
C TRP A 213 -7.22 24.23 15.57
N GLU A 214 -7.12 25.06 14.56
CA GLU A 214 -6.50 24.70 13.28
C GLU A 214 -5.03 24.32 13.44
N CYS A 215 -4.33 24.91 14.38
CA CYS A 215 -2.93 24.60 14.69
C CYS A 215 -2.74 23.32 15.52
N VAL A 216 -3.79 22.68 16.02
CA VAL A 216 -3.70 21.38 16.73
C VAL A 216 -3.40 20.27 15.74
N THR A 217 -2.41 19.43 16.02
CA THR A 217 -1.98 18.32 15.18
C THR A 217 -2.74 17.02 15.50
N LEU A 218 -2.74 16.06 14.57
CA LEU A 218 -3.33 14.74 14.80
C LEU A 218 -2.72 13.99 16.01
N ALA A 219 -1.41 14.15 16.23
CA ALA A 219 -0.75 13.59 17.43
C ALA A 219 -1.28 14.20 18.73
N GLU A 220 -1.56 15.49 18.71
CA GLU A 220 -2.12 16.18 19.87
C GLU A 220 -3.59 15.83 20.11
N CYS A 221 -4.34 15.49 19.06
CA CYS A 221 -5.69 14.95 19.20
C CYS A 221 -5.72 13.69 20.10
N LYS A 222 -4.73 12.79 19.95
CA LYS A 222 -4.56 11.67 20.88
C LYS A 222 -4.37 12.13 22.33
N THR A 223 -3.49 13.09 22.55
CA THR A 223 -3.20 13.60 23.89
C THR A 223 -4.43 14.27 24.50
N ILE A 224 -5.18 15.05 23.73
CA ILE A 224 -6.44 15.69 24.17
C ILE A 224 -7.46 14.61 24.57
N ALA A 225 -7.68 13.62 23.70
CA ALA A 225 -8.65 12.56 23.94
C ALA A 225 -8.31 11.70 25.16
N THR A 226 -7.03 11.48 25.45
CA THR A 226 -6.58 10.66 26.59
C THR A 226 -6.31 11.47 27.87
N SER A 227 -6.47 12.81 27.83
CA SER A 227 -6.21 13.71 28.95
C SER A 227 -7.29 13.58 30.03
N GLY A 228 -6.87 13.52 31.30
CA GLY A 228 -7.79 13.48 32.44
C GLY A 228 -8.88 12.42 32.29
N ASN A 229 -10.14 12.84 32.43
CA ASN A 229 -11.31 11.98 32.27
C ASN A 229 -11.93 12.02 30.88
N HIS A 230 -11.33 12.74 29.92
CA HIS A 230 -11.89 12.89 28.57
C HIS A 230 -12.16 11.55 27.91
N TRP A 231 -11.23 10.61 28.05
CA TRP A 231 -11.37 9.30 27.43
C TRP A 231 -12.69 8.63 27.84
N SER A 232 -12.87 8.43 29.13
CA SER A 232 -14.04 7.69 29.67
C SER A 232 -15.37 8.44 29.54
N THR A 233 -15.33 9.77 29.41
CA THR A 233 -16.56 10.59 29.38
C THR A 233 -16.95 11.06 27.99
N LEU A 234 -15.98 11.21 27.06
CA LEU A 234 -16.22 11.86 25.78
C LEU A 234 -15.78 11.03 24.57
N PHE A 235 -14.73 10.17 24.67
CA PHE A 235 -14.07 9.68 23.46
C PHE A 235 -13.98 8.16 23.31
N ASP A 236 -14.18 7.36 24.37
CA ASP A 236 -14.04 5.89 24.30
C ASP A 236 -15.01 5.28 23.26
N ASP A 237 -16.23 5.80 23.17
CA ASP A 237 -17.26 5.32 22.23
C ASP A 237 -16.96 5.67 20.77
N VAL A 238 -16.32 6.81 20.50
CA VAL A 238 -16.11 7.32 19.14
C VAL A 238 -14.70 7.11 18.59
N LEU A 239 -13.67 6.99 19.45
CA LEU A 239 -12.29 6.78 19.03
C LEU A 239 -11.78 5.35 19.26
N THR A 240 -12.60 4.44 19.82
CA THR A 240 -12.28 3.00 19.85
C THR A 240 -12.73 2.37 18.56
N ARG A 241 -11.79 1.72 17.86
CA ARG A 241 -12.07 1.01 16.61
C ARG A 241 -13.10 -0.11 16.82
N PRO A 242 -13.96 -0.42 15.82
CA PRO A 242 -15.02 -1.42 15.97
C PRO A 242 -14.53 -2.79 16.45
N GLU A 243 -13.37 -3.24 15.95
CA GLU A 243 -12.75 -4.50 16.32
C GLU A 243 -12.21 -4.54 17.76
N GLU A 244 -11.96 -3.38 18.36
CA GLU A 244 -11.46 -3.24 19.74
C GLU A 244 -12.58 -2.97 20.75
N ARG A 245 -13.83 -2.76 20.29
CA ARG A 245 -14.98 -2.53 21.15
C ARG A 245 -15.28 -3.78 21.99
N GLY A 246 -15.45 -3.58 23.30
CA GLY A 246 -15.68 -4.69 24.22
C GLY A 246 -14.42 -5.49 24.60
N GLN A 247 -13.28 -5.20 24.00
CA GLN A 247 -12.01 -5.79 24.41
C GLN A 247 -11.36 -5.00 25.54
N ALA A 248 -10.67 -5.72 26.44
CA ALA A 248 -9.86 -5.10 27.46
C ALA A 248 -8.66 -4.38 26.81
N GLY A 249 -8.50 -3.10 27.12
CA GLY A 249 -7.39 -2.31 26.60
C GLY A 249 -7.34 -0.93 27.26
N THR A 250 -6.12 -0.39 27.42
CA THR A 250 -5.94 0.96 27.92
C THR A 250 -6.28 1.98 26.83
N LYS A 251 -6.58 3.21 27.23
CA LYS A 251 -6.81 4.33 26.32
C LYS A 251 -5.65 4.55 25.35
N GLU A 252 -4.42 4.30 25.80
CA GLU A 252 -3.20 4.41 24.97
C GLU A 252 -3.17 3.38 23.84
N VAL A 253 -3.62 2.14 24.10
CA VAL A 253 -3.72 1.07 23.12
C VAL A 253 -4.83 1.39 22.11
N LYS A 254 -6.03 1.70 22.59
CA LYS A 254 -7.21 2.01 21.76
C LYS A 254 -7.02 3.24 20.86
N THR A 255 -6.14 4.18 21.23
CA THR A 255 -5.80 5.37 20.44
C THR A 255 -4.46 5.25 19.70
N SER A 256 -3.81 4.08 19.70
CA SER A 256 -2.48 3.88 19.07
C SER A 256 -2.51 4.14 17.58
N TRP A 257 -3.65 3.91 16.91
CA TRP A 257 -3.83 4.17 15.48
C TRP A 257 -3.60 5.64 15.10
N LEU A 258 -3.95 6.60 15.97
CA LEU A 258 -3.66 8.03 15.76
C LEU A 258 -2.15 8.29 15.67
N GLN A 259 -1.38 7.63 16.52
CA GLN A 259 0.08 7.76 16.52
C GLN A 259 0.69 7.09 15.28
N THR A 260 0.16 5.94 14.86
CA THR A 260 0.59 5.26 13.64
C THR A 260 0.34 6.12 12.40
N LEU A 261 -0.86 6.69 12.27
CA LEU A 261 -1.17 7.59 11.16
C LEU A 261 -0.29 8.85 11.15
N ASN A 262 -0.05 9.45 12.31
CA ASN A 262 0.85 10.60 12.42
C ASN A 262 2.29 10.23 12.00
N ALA A 263 2.75 9.05 12.35
CA ALA A 263 4.08 8.58 11.93
C ALA A 263 4.17 8.40 10.40
N VAL A 264 3.13 7.86 9.76
CA VAL A 264 3.07 7.75 8.28
C VAL A 264 3.00 9.14 7.65
N SER A 265 2.16 10.03 8.16
CA SER A 265 2.05 11.41 7.69
C SER A 265 3.41 12.13 7.70
N ASN A 266 4.16 12.01 8.81
CA ASN A 266 5.50 12.60 8.92
C ASN A 266 6.52 11.97 7.94
N LYS A 267 6.39 10.67 7.63
CA LYS A 267 7.25 10.02 6.63
C LYS A 267 6.93 10.50 5.21
N LEU A 268 5.66 10.74 4.89
CA LEU A 268 5.21 11.22 3.58
C LEU A 268 5.74 12.61 3.20
N THR A 269 6.23 13.39 4.16
CA THR A 269 6.94 14.65 3.87
C THR A 269 8.31 14.42 3.23
N LYS A 270 8.85 13.20 3.30
CA LYS A 270 10.16 12.85 2.72
C LYS A 270 9.98 12.36 1.29
N PRO A 271 10.66 12.97 0.28
CA PRO A 271 10.51 12.61 -1.12
C PRO A 271 10.85 11.15 -1.46
N SER A 272 11.74 10.53 -0.67
CA SER A 272 12.19 9.14 -0.86
C SER A 272 11.26 8.08 -0.24
N TYR A 273 10.22 8.50 0.49
CA TYR A 273 9.32 7.56 1.16
C TYR A 273 8.18 7.12 0.24
N SER A 274 7.91 5.83 0.25
CA SER A 274 6.74 5.21 -0.39
C SER A 274 5.92 4.48 0.65
N VAL A 275 4.61 4.76 0.67
CA VAL A 275 3.66 4.05 1.52
C VAL A 275 3.62 2.59 1.09
N SER A 276 3.77 1.68 2.04
CA SER A 276 3.58 0.25 1.80
C SER A 276 2.09 -0.08 1.65
N THR A 277 1.78 -1.18 0.96
CA THR A 277 0.39 -1.67 0.84
C THR A 277 -0.27 -1.82 2.20
N LYS A 278 0.45 -2.32 3.19
CA LYS A 278 -0.04 -2.49 4.55
C LYS A 278 -0.39 -1.17 5.25
N GLU A 279 0.45 -0.16 5.09
CA GLU A 279 0.18 1.18 5.62
C GLU A 279 -1.02 1.81 4.91
N PHE A 280 -1.12 1.64 3.59
CA PHE A 280 -2.25 2.14 2.79
C PHE A 280 -3.57 1.51 3.22
N GLU A 281 -3.64 0.18 3.34
CA GLU A 281 -4.83 -0.54 3.79
C GLU A 281 -5.25 -0.12 5.22
N LEU A 282 -4.28 0.11 6.10
CA LEU A 282 -4.58 0.63 7.44
C LEU A 282 -5.21 2.02 7.37
N ILE A 283 -4.62 2.96 6.61
CA ILE A 283 -5.15 4.31 6.42
C ILE A 283 -6.58 4.24 5.88
N LYS A 284 -6.79 3.45 4.83
CA LYS A 284 -8.08 3.28 4.18
C LYS A 284 -9.13 2.70 5.13
N SER A 285 -8.80 1.65 5.87
CA SER A 285 -9.72 1.03 6.85
C SER A 285 -10.14 2.00 7.94
N ILE A 286 -9.23 2.84 8.41
CA ILE A 286 -9.51 3.87 9.42
C ILE A 286 -10.41 4.96 8.83
N TYR A 287 -10.12 5.42 7.61
CA TYR A 287 -10.98 6.39 6.92
C TYR A 287 -12.41 5.87 6.73
N GLU A 288 -12.55 4.64 6.23
CA GLU A 288 -13.86 4.01 6.00
C GLU A 288 -14.67 3.82 7.29
N TRP A 289 -13.99 3.58 8.39
CA TRP A 289 -14.63 3.53 9.71
C TRP A 289 -15.09 4.91 10.17
N LEU A 290 -14.22 5.91 10.15
CA LEU A 290 -14.53 7.26 10.60
C LEU A 290 -15.60 7.94 9.74
N ALA A 291 -15.59 7.71 8.42
CA ALA A 291 -16.58 8.27 7.50
C ALA A 291 -18.01 7.72 7.70
N LYS A 292 -18.19 6.67 8.51
CA LYS A 292 -19.50 6.09 8.85
C LYS A 292 -20.05 6.56 10.19
N GLN A 293 -19.31 7.40 10.93
CA GLN A 293 -19.75 7.96 12.20
C GLN A 293 -20.58 9.24 11.99
#